data_b7e044b7b7c9c75a02b7f3d81e18fef3
#
_entry.id   b7e044b7b7c9c75a02b7f3d81e18fef3
#
_cell.length_a   1.000
_cell.length_b   1.000
_cell.length_c   1.000
_cell.angle_alpha   90.00
_cell.angle_beta   90.00
_cell.angle_gamma   90.00
#
_symmetry.space_group_name_H-M   'P 1'
#
loop_
_entity.id
_entity.type
_entity.pdbx_description
1 polymer ?
#
loop_
_entity_poly.entity_id
_entity_poly.type
_entity_poly.pdbx_seq_one_letter_code
_entity_poly.pdbx_strand_id
1 'polypeptide(L)'
;VMEDYIFLYQSQTIKGLTAMKEPVAVAGMGYCFAKGQNVELREKFNEFLTKIKADGTYQEIYDKWLYHPNEAEIPDFDLLEEGEPIRVATASVSPPLVFIRDGKLVGFDIELVTRFAHSIGRKVVWSDMVFASMIPSLVSGTQDMIAGAVNITEERAKSIDFSSPYFECVSQVLIRNENAPENVGVNGESEVGFIESFKKSFYRNVIEEDRYLLIWNGLKLTALISLFAGLFGTLLGGLVCWMRMCKYAVLRQLAAIYVSLMRGTP
;
A
#
# COMPACT_ATOMS: atom_id res chain seq x y z
N VAL A 1 14.40 13.76 -4.85
CA VAL A 1 15.17 12.75 -4.13
C VAL A 1 14.42 11.43 -4.24
N MET A 2 15.15 10.37 -4.53
CA MET A 2 14.59 9.02 -4.70
C MET A 2 15.55 8.01 -4.07
N GLU A 3 15.02 6.94 -3.56
CA GLU A 3 15.80 5.83 -3.03
C GLU A 3 16.42 5.02 -4.17
N ASP A 4 17.64 4.56 -3.98
CA ASP A 4 18.46 3.91 -5.01
C ASP A 4 17.83 2.65 -5.60
N TYR A 5 17.20 1.81 -4.76
CA TYR A 5 16.52 0.60 -5.21
C TYR A 5 15.28 0.90 -6.07
N ILE A 6 14.54 1.99 -5.77
CA ILE A 6 13.42 2.45 -6.59
C ILE A 6 13.96 2.98 -7.93
N PHE A 7 15.05 3.75 -7.89
CA PHE A 7 15.68 4.23 -9.11
C PHE A 7 16.17 3.07 -9.98
N LEU A 8 16.80 2.07 -9.40
CA LEU A 8 17.25 0.88 -10.10
C LEU A 8 16.09 0.16 -10.79
N TYR A 9 14.98 -0.02 -10.10
CA TYR A 9 13.76 -0.61 -10.66
C TYR A 9 13.17 0.23 -11.80
N GLN A 10 13.02 1.54 -11.58
CA GLN A 10 12.43 2.43 -12.58
C GLN A 10 13.34 2.70 -13.78
N SER A 11 14.66 2.65 -13.61
CA SER A 11 15.63 2.87 -14.69
C SER A 11 15.54 1.82 -15.79
N GLN A 12 14.95 0.67 -15.53
CA GLN A 12 14.65 -0.33 -16.55
C GLN A 12 13.60 0.16 -17.56
N THR A 13 12.72 1.06 -17.12
CA THR A 13 11.60 1.58 -17.94
C THR A 13 11.81 3.06 -18.29
N ILE A 14 12.37 3.86 -17.38
CA ILE A 14 12.59 5.29 -17.55
C ILE A 14 14.03 5.55 -17.96
N LYS A 15 14.23 6.00 -19.20
CA LYS A 15 15.54 6.38 -19.73
C LYS A 15 15.79 7.86 -19.53
N GLY A 16 17.07 8.25 -19.43
CA GLY A 16 17.46 9.65 -19.42
C GLY A 16 17.52 10.31 -18.05
N LEU A 17 17.46 9.53 -16.99
CA LEU A 17 17.76 9.97 -15.63
C LEU A 17 19.09 9.38 -15.19
N THR A 18 19.84 10.13 -14.40
CA THR A 18 21.03 9.65 -13.71
C THR A 18 20.99 10.13 -12.25
N ALA A 19 21.57 9.33 -11.37
CA ALA A 19 21.71 9.71 -9.97
C ALA A 19 22.98 10.54 -9.77
N MET A 20 22.91 11.54 -8.90
CA MET A 20 24.10 12.26 -8.44
C MET A 20 25.01 11.32 -7.65
N LYS A 21 26.33 11.52 -7.76
CA LYS A 21 27.33 10.66 -7.10
C LYS A 21 27.30 10.74 -5.58
N GLU A 22 26.90 11.91 -5.03
CA GLU A 22 26.85 12.11 -3.60
C GLU A 22 25.45 11.79 -3.07
N PRO A 23 25.32 10.85 -2.12
CA PRO A 23 24.04 10.52 -1.51
C PRO A 23 23.58 11.67 -0.60
N VAL A 24 22.27 11.87 -0.54
CA VAL A 24 21.65 12.82 0.39
C VAL A 24 21.56 12.23 1.80
N ALA A 25 21.25 10.94 1.88
CA ALA A 25 21.15 10.21 3.12
C ALA A 25 21.37 8.71 2.88
N VAL A 26 21.85 8.04 3.90
CA VAL A 26 21.94 6.57 3.94
C VAL A 26 21.19 6.11 5.19
N ALA A 27 20.29 5.16 5.03
CA ALA A 27 19.49 4.60 6.12
C ALA A 27 19.42 3.08 6.01
N GLY A 28 19.56 2.38 7.15
CA GLY A 28 19.28 0.97 7.22
C GLY A 28 17.77 0.72 7.26
N MET A 29 17.30 -0.30 6.57
CA MET A 29 15.93 -0.81 6.70
C MET A 29 15.89 -2.01 7.62
N GLY A 30 14.84 -2.11 8.43
CA GLY A 30 14.62 -3.21 9.37
C GLY A 30 13.18 -3.68 9.35
N TYR A 31 12.97 -4.96 9.63
CA TYR A 31 11.64 -5.47 9.92
C TYR A 31 11.23 -5.02 11.32
N CYS A 32 9.94 -4.72 11.50
CA CYS A 32 9.46 -4.12 12.73
C CYS A 32 8.67 -5.11 13.58
N PHE A 33 8.83 -5.00 14.89
CA PHE A 33 8.15 -5.79 15.92
C PHE A 33 7.57 -4.85 16.97
N ALA A 34 6.49 -5.26 17.64
CA ALA A 34 5.93 -4.46 18.73
C ALA A 34 6.96 -4.33 19.87
N LYS A 35 7.04 -3.12 20.43
CA LYS A 35 8.03 -2.79 21.47
C LYS A 35 8.00 -3.75 22.64
N GLY A 36 9.12 -4.43 22.88
CA GLY A 36 9.26 -5.43 23.96
C GLY A 36 8.41 -6.69 23.78
N GLN A 37 7.77 -6.88 22.64
CA GLN A 37 6.96 -8.06 22.33
C GLN A 37 7.59 -8.84 21.17
N ASN A 38 7.16 -10.11 21.02
CA ASN A 38 7.65 -11.00 19.96
C ASN A 38 9.19 -11.07 19.86
N VAL A 39 9.87 -10.96 21.02
CA VAL A 39 11.34 -10.93 21.10
C VAL A 39 11.93 -12.21 20.49
N GLU A 40 11.36 -13.37 20.82
CA GLU A 40 11.80 -14.66 20.27
C GLU A 40 11.67 -14.71 18.74
N LEU A 41 10.57 -14.18 18.18
CA LEU A 41 10.37 -14.14 16.74
C LEU A 41 11.41 -13.22 16.06
N ARG A 42 11.71 -12.06 16.68
CA ARG A 42 12.73 -11.13 16.20
C ARG A 42 14.13 -11.74 16.23
N GLU A 43 14.48 -12.44 17.31
CA GLU A 43 15.78 -13.11 17.45
C GLU A 43 15.94 -14.22 16.42
N LYS A 44 14.93 -15.08 16.25
CA LYS A 44 14.93 -16.10 15.19
C LYS A 44 15.06 -15.49 13.80
N PHE A 45 14.42 -14.34 13.59
CA PHE A 45 14.54 -13.62 12.31
C PHE A 45 15.97 -13.09 12.09
N ASN A 46 16.62 -12.55 13.12
CA ASN A 46 18.00 -12.07 13.03
C ASN A 46 19.00 -13.24 12.81
N GLU A 47 18.78 -14.37 13.45
CA GLU A 47 19.57 -15.59 13.22
C GLU A 47 19.40 -16.09 11.78
N PHE A 48 18.16 -16.11 11.29
CA PHE A 48 17.86 -16.46 9.90
C PHE A 48 18.57 -15.50 8.92
N LEU A 49 18.48 -14.19 9.14
CA LEU A 49 19.19 -13.20 8.30
C LEU A 49 20.70 -13.45 8.29
N THR A 50 21.28 -13.70 9.44
CA THR A 50 22.71 -13.97 9.57
C THR A 50 23.09 -15.22 8.76
N LYS A 51 22.29 -16.29 8.87
CA LYS A 51 22.49 -17.53 8.14
C LYS A 51 22.44 -17.32 6.64
N ILE A 52 21.37 -16.71 6.12
CA ILE A 52 21.20 -16.56 4.67
C ILE A 52 22.18 -15.55 4.05
N LYS A 53 22.72 -14.61 4.85
CA LYS A 53 23.82 -13.74 4.42
C LYS A 53 25.14 -14.52 4.32
N ALA A 54 25.37 -15.47 5.23
CA ALA A 54 26.60 -16.28 5.26
C ALA A 54 26.62 -17.34 4.17
N ASP A 55 25.50 -17.96 3.81
CA ASP A 55 25.41 -19.03 2.82
C ASP A 55 25.16 -18.53 1.38
N GLY A 56 25.00 -17.21 1.19
CA GLY A 56 24.80 -16.60 -0.11
C GLY A 56 23.34 -16.50 -0.58
N THR A 57 22.40 -17.13 0.11
CA THR A 57 20.97 -17.11 -0.24
C THR A 57 20.40 -15.67 -0.28
N TYR A 58 20.86 -14.82 0.65
CA TYR A 58 20.46 -13.41 0.64
C TYR A 58 20.85 -12.72 -0.67
N GLN A 59 22.06 -12.93 -1.15
CA GLN A 59 22.55 -12.32 -2.40
C GLN A 59 21.75 -12.82 -3.61
N GLU A 60 21.42 -14.10 -3.64
CA GLU A 60 20.59 -14.67 -4.72
C GLU A 60 19.19 -14.01 -4.77
N ILE A 61 18.55 -13.83 -3.61
CA ILE A 61 17.24 -13.16 -3.52
C ILE A 61 17.38 -11.69 -3.93
N TYR A 62 18.45 -11.02 -3.46
CA TYR A 62 18.75 -9.64 -3.78
C TYR A 62 18.92 -9.44 -5.29
N ASP A 63 19.80 -10.21 -5.92
CA ASP A 63 20.08 -10.10 -7.35
C ASP A 63 18.83 -10.40 -8.19
N LYS A 64 18.07 -11.40 -7.80
CA LYS A 64 16.83 -11.78 -8.46
C LYS A 64 15.81 -10.63 -8.48
N TRP A 65 15.53 -10.01 -7.32
CA TRP A 65 14.49 -8.99 -7.26
C TRP A 65 14.95 -7.61 -7.68
N LEU A 66 16.20 -7.23 -7.44
CA LEU A 66 16.67 -5.90 -7.78
C LEU A 66 17.09 -5.76 -9.24
N TYR A 67 17.69 -6.80 -9.81
CA TYR A 67 18.18 -6.73 -11.19
C TYR A 67 17.24 -7.40 -12.21
N HIS A 68 16.43 -8.38 -11.79
CA HIS A 68 15.52 -9.14 -12.64
C HIS A 68 14.07 -9.19 -12.12
N PRO A 69 13.50 -8.06 -11.66
CA PRO A 69 12.21 -8.06 -10.95
C PRO A 69 11.05 -8.56 -11.80
N ASN A 70 11.11 -8.40 -13.11
CA ASN A 70 10.04 -8.82 -14.03
C ASN A 70 10.00 -10.35 -14.25
N GLU A 71 11.13 -11.03 -14.08
CA GLU A 71 11.28 -12.48 -14.24
C GLU A 71 11.29 -13.20 -12.88
N ALA A 72 11.43 -12.44 -11.79
CA ALA A 72 11.55 -12.98 -10.45
C ALA A 72 10.26 -13.67 -10.02
N GLU A 73 10.37 -14.88 -9.51
CA GLU A 73 9.27 -15.63 -8.93
C GLU A 73 9.59 -16.01 -7.48
N ILE A 74 8.58 -16.00 -6.63
CA ILE A 74 8.70 -16.56 -5.29
C ILE A 74 8.67 -18.08 -5.44
N PRO A 75 9.66 -18.81 -4.89
CA PRO A 75 9.64 -20.26 -4.93
C PRO A 75 8.35 -20.80 -4.30
N ASP A 76 7.84 -21.86 -4.89
CA ASP A 76 6.72 -22.60 -4.30
C ASP A 76 7.25 -23.32 -3.06
N PHE A 77 6.88 -22.83 -1.89
CA PHE A 77 7.14 -23.50 -0.64
C PHE A 77 5.94 -24.39 -0.34
N ASP A 78 6.18 -25.65 -0.04
CA ASP A 78 5.13 -26.53 0.47
C ASP A 78 4.37 -25.78 1.56
N LEU A 79 3.11 -25.49 1.30
CA LEU A 79 2.26 -24.73 2.22
C LEU A 79 2.19 -25.53 3.52
N LEU A 80 2.83 -25.03 4.54
CA LEU A 80 2.68 -25.58 5.89
C LEU A 80 1.24 -25.27 6.33
N GLU A 81 0.36 -26.26 6.17
CA GLU A 81 -1.04 -26.13 6.59
C GLU A 81 -1.16 -26.06 8.11
N GLU A 82 -0.17 -26.61 8.83
CA GLU A 82 -0.12 -26.71 10.28
C GLU A 82 0.92 -25.74 10.86
N GLY A 83 0.51 -24.91 11.78
CA GLY A 83 1.36 -23.97 12.51
C GLY A 83 0.66 -22.63 12.77
N GLU A 84 1.01 -22.01 13.90
CA GLU A 84 0.51 -20.64 14.16
C GLU A 84 0.97 -19.68 13.07
N PRO A 85 0.06 -18.93 12.45
CA PRO A 85 0.42 -17.98 11.42
C PRO A 85 1.26 -16.84 12.00
N ILE A 86 2.17 -16.30 11.19
CA ILE A 86 2.78 -14.99 11.41
C ILE A 86 1.94 -13.97 10.65
N ARG A 87 1.33 -13.04 11.35
CA ARG A 87 0.56 -11.95 10.76
C ARG A 87 1.49 -10.81 10.41
N VAL A 88 1.61 -10.51 9.13
CA VAL A 88 2.59 -9.55 8.62
C VAL A 88 1.90 -8.39 7.90
N ALA A 89 2.07 -7.18 8.44
CA ALA A 89 1.64 -5.97 7.75
C ALA A 89 2.65 -5.57 6.68
N THR A 90 2.15 -5.12 5.55
CA THR A 90 2.96 -4.59 4.46
C THR A 90 2.23 -3.49 3.71
N ALA A 91 2.96 -2.77 2.83
CA ALA A 91 2.40 -1.79 1.90
C ALA A 91 2.97 -2.05 0.51
N SER A 92 2.12 -2.44 -0.43
CA SER A 92 2.49 -2.85 -1.79
C SER A 92 2.83 -1.68 -2.73
N VAL A 93 3.58 -0.69 -2.23
CA VAL A 93 3.91 0.56 -2.94
C VAL A 93 5.40 0.80 -3.15
N SER A 94 6.24 -0.19 -2.83
CA SER A 94 7.71 -0.05 -2.83
C SER A 94 8.39 -1.12 -3.69
N PRO A 95 8.13 -1.16 -5.02
CA PRO A 95 8.84 -2.09 -5.89
C PRO A 95 10.35 -1.75 -5.94
N PRO A 96 11.23 -2.75 -6.03
CA PRO A 96 10.97 -4.19 -6.13
C PRO A 96 10.88 -4.92 -4.79
N LEU A 97 10.87 -4.20 -3.66
CA LEU A 97 10.83 -4.80 -2.32
C LEU A 97 9.44 -5.38 -2.01
N VAL A 98 8.38 -4.60 -2.22
CA VAL A 98 6.98 -5.03 -2.06
C VAL A 98 6.09 -4.38 -3.11
N PHE A 99 5.42 -5.18 -3.91
CA PHE A 99 4.49 -4.69 -4.92
C PHE A 99 3.49 -5.79 -5.35
N ILE A 100 2.49 -5.38 -6.14
CA ILE A 100 1.53 -6.32 -6.72
C ILE A 100 1.90 -6.55 -8.18
N ARG A 101 1.99 -7.83 -8.56
CA ARG A 101 2.15 -8.29 -9.94
C ARG A 101 1.17 -9.41 -10.20
N ASP A 102 0.37 -9.29 -11.27
CA ASP A 102 -0.68 -10.25 -11.66
C ASP A 102 -1.65 -10.59 -10.52
N GLY A 103 -2.01 -9.55 -9.71
CA GLY A 103 -2.90 -9.69 -8.57
C GLY A 103 -2.31 -10.39 -7.35
N LYS A 104 -1.01 -10.70 -7.36
CA LYS A 104 -0.29 -11.34 -6.26
C LYS A 104 0.70 -10.38 -5.63
N LEU A 105 0.80 -10.46 -4.31
CA LEU A 105 1.81 -9.75 -3.54
C LEU A 105 3.16 -10.43 -3.74
N VAL A 106 4.14 -9.69 -4.25
CA VAL A 106 5.48 -10.18 -4.59
C VAL A 106 6.55 -9.16 -4.21
N GLY A 107 7.80 -9.59 -4.22
CA GLY A 107 8.95 -8.72 -4.00
C GLY A 107 9.99 -9.36 -3.09
N PHE A 108 11.10 -8.65 -2.93
CA PHE A 108 12.22 -9.08 -2.11
C PHE A 108 11.80 -9.37 -0.65
N ASP A 109 11.08 -8.43 -0.01
CA ASP A 109 10.64 -8.59 1.37
C ASP A 109 9.64 -9.75 1.53
N ILE A 110 8.78 -9.94 0.52
CA ILE A 110 7.78 -11.00 0.52
C ILE A 110 8.46 -12.37 0.50
N GLU A 111 9.42 -12.56 -0.40
CA GLU A 111 10.16 -13.82 -0.47
C GLU A 111 10.98 -14.08 0.78
N LEU A 112 11.67 -13.05 1.29
CA LEU A 112 12.54 -13.18 2.44
C LEU A 112 11.75 -13.60 3.70
N VAL A 113 10.61 -12.95 3.96
CA VAL A 113 9.73 -13.30 5.10
C VAL A 113 9.07 -14.67 4.90
N THR A 114 8.69 -15.02 3.66
CA THR A 114 8.11 -16.35 3.38
C THR A 114 9.14 -17.46 3.64
N ARG A 115 10.39 -17.28 3.21
CA ARG A 115 11.50 -18.22 3.52
C ARG A 115 11.76 -18.33 5.02
N PHE A 116 11.74 -17.19 5.73
CA PHE A 116 11.88 -17.18 7.18
C PHE A 116 10.79 -18.00 7.85
N ALA A 117 9.53 -17.71 7.55
CA ALA A 117 8.38 -18.40 8.13
C ALA A 117 8.45 -19.92 7.87
N HIS A 118 8.77 -20.30 6.63
CA HIS A 118 8.98 -21.70 6.26
C HIS A 118 10.10 -22.35 7.09
N SER A 119 11.21 -21.63 7.29
CA SER A 119 12.36 -22.17 8.06
C SER A 119 12.06 -22.48 9.52
N ILE A 120 11.04 -21.83 10.09
CA ILE A 120 10.57 -22.06 11.48
C ILE A 120 9.25 -22.83 11.55
N GLY A 121 8.80 -23.44 10.44
CA GLY A 121 7.58 -24.24 10.39
C GLY A 121 6.29 -23.46 10.56
N ARG A 122 6.24 -22.17 10.17
CA ARG A 122 5.07 -21.31 10.30
C ARG A 122 4.60 -20.78 8.93
N LYS A 123 3.31 -20.50 8.81
CA LYS A 123 2.73 -19.84 7.61
C LYS A 123 2.68 -18.32 7.79
N VAL A 124 2.65 -17.59 6.69
CA VAL A 124 2.49 -16.13 6.70
C VAL A 124 1.07 -15.78 6.32
N VAL A 125 0.48 -14.84 7.04
CA VAL A 125 -0.77 -14.16 6.68
C VAL A 125 -0.45 -12.70 6.42
N TRP A 126 -0.46 -12.33 5.15
CA TRP A 126 -0.18 -10.98 4.69
C TRP A 126 -1.38 -10.07 4.83
N SER A 127 -1.15 -8.85 5.33
CA SER A 127 -2.12 -7.76 5.39
C SER A 127 -1.56 -6.55 4.66
N ASP A 128 -1.98 -6.37 3.40
CA ASP A 128 -1.61 -5.17 2.63
C ASP A 128 -2.44 -3.99 3.10
N MET A 129 -1.78 -2.92 3.53
CA MET A 129 -2.43 -1.74 4.10
C MET A 129 -1.65 -0.46 3.82
N VAL A 130 -2.29 0.69 4.08
CA VAL A 130 -1.61 1.99 3.96
C VAL A 130 -0.45 2.05 4.95
N PHE A 131 0.71 2.54 4.51
CA PHE A 131 1.93 2.63 5.32
C PHE A 131 1.70 3.25 6.70
N ALA A 132 0.91 4.32 6.78
CA ALA A 132 0.58 5.00 8.03
C ALA A 132 -0.16 4.12 9.06
N SER A 133 -0.82 3.04 8.62
CA SER A 133 -1.56 2.12 9.47
C SER A 133 -0.71 0.95 9.99
N MET A 134 0.46 0.70 9.43
CA MET A 134 1.28 -0.46 9.78
C MET A 134 1.77 -0.41 11.24
N ILE A 135 2.38 0.71 11.67
CA ILE A 135 2.87 0.84 13.06
C ILE A 135 1.71 0.76 14.07
N PRO A 136 0.59 1.48 13.89
CA PRO A 136 -0.59 1.31 14.75
C PRO A 136 -1.10 -0.14 14.83
N SER A 137 -1.14 -0.87 13.72
CA SER A 137 -1.58 -2.28 13.70
C SER A 137 -0.64 -3.20 14.48
N LEU A 138 0.66 -2.92 14.43
CA LEU A 138 1.68 -3.64 15.18
C LEU A 138 1.56 -3.38 16.70
N VAL A 139 1.43 -2.10 17.08
CA VAL A 139 1.29 -1.67 18.49
C VAL A 139 -0.01 -2.21 19.12
N SER A 140 -1.09 -2.32 18.35
CA SER A 140 -2.37 -2.90 18.82
C SER A 140 -2.36 -4.43 18.90
N GLY A 141 -1.29 -5.11 18.47
CA GLY A 141 -1.19 -6.57 18.44
C GLY A 141 -2.02 -7.25 17.36
N THR A 142 -2.55 -6.48 16.40
CA THR A 142 -3.27 -7.04 15.25
C THR A 142 -2.32 -7.73 14.28
N GLN A 143 -1.08 -7.27 14.23
CA GLN A 143 0.01 -7.82 13.42
C GLN A 143 1.18 -8.22 14.33
N ASP A 144 1.94 -9.24 13.92
CA ASP A 144 3.09 -9.76 14.67
C ASP A 144 4.39 -9.09 14.23
N MET A 145 4.48 -8.70 12.94
CA MET A 145 5.60 -7.97 12.38
C MET A 145 5.18 -7.10 11.20
N ILE A 146 6.07 -6.18 10.81
CA ILE A 146 5.94 -5.37 9.60
C ILE A 146 7.11 -5.71 8.68
N ALA A 147 6.78 -5.95 7.41
CA ALA A 147 7.73 -6.11 6.31
C ALA A 147 7.34 -5.18 5.17
N GLY A 148 8.24 -4.30 4.74
CA GLY A 148 7.93 -3.39 3.63
C GLY A 148 8.68 -2.07 3.71
N ALA A 149 9.99 -2.10 3.42
CA ALA A 149 10.83 -0.92 3.23
C ALA A 149 10.79 0.10 4.37
N VAL A 150 10.86 -0.34 5.61
CA VAL A 150 10.79 0.55 6.78
C VAL A 150 12.19 0.98 7.20
N ASN A 151 12.49 2.27 7.00
CA ASN A 151 13.72 2.86 7.47
C ASN A 151 13.81 2.88 9.00
N ILE A 152 14.94 2.45 9.54
CA ILE A 152 15.26 2.52 10.96
C ILE A 152 15.51 3.97 11.33
N THR A 153 14.67 4.53 12.22
CA THR A 153 14.83 5.87 12.74
C THR A 153 14.70 5.88 14.26
N GLU A 154 15.37 6.81 14.93
CA GLU A 154 15.28 6.96 16.39
C GLU A 154 13.85 7.24 16.86
N GLU A 155 13.06 7.97 16.06
CA GLU A 155 11.68 8.27 16.38
C GLU A 155 10.83 7.00 16.40
N ARG A 156 10.92 6.16 15.36
CA ARG A 156 10.21 4.89 15.29
C ARG A 156 10.67 3.90 16.36
N ALA A 157 11.99 3.88 16.66
CA ALA A 157 12.56 3.00 17.67
C ALA A 157 12.05 3.30 19.11
N LYS A 158 11.40 4.43 19.34
CA LYS A 158 10.70 4.70 20.61
C LYS A 158 9.46 3.84 20.78
N SER A 159 8.76 3.53 19.68
CA SER A 159 7.46 2.85 19.68
C SER A 159 7.51 1.38 19.24
N ILE A 160 8.52 1.00 18.48
CA ILE A 160 8.69 -0.34 17.91
C ILE A 160 10.13 -0.80 18.06
N ASP A 161 10.33 -2.12 17.98
CA ASP A 161 11.65 -2.73 17.88
C ASP A 161 11.93 -3.12 16.43
N PHE A 162 13.19 -3.04 16.02
CA PHE A 162 13.65 -3.44 14.71
C PHE A 162 14.44 -4.74 14.75
N SER A 163 14.44 -5.47 13.66
CA SER A 163 15.45 -6.49 13.38
C SER A 163 16.82 -5.86 13.16
N SER A 164 17.85 -6.67 13.03
CA SER A 164 19.12 -6.23 12.43
C SER A 164 18.84 -5.64 11.04
N PRO A 165 19.58 -4.62 10.60
CA PRO A 165 19.43 -4.05 9.27
C PRO A 165 19.60 -5.13 8.19
N TYR A 166 18.59 -5.26 7.34
CA TYR A 166 18.62 -6.24 6.27
C TYR A 166 18.97 -5.62 4.93
N PHE A 167 18.63 -4.35 4.75
CA PHE A 167 18.82 -3.61 3.51
C PHE A 167 19.40 -2.22 3.85
N GLU A 168 20.28 -1.70 3.01
CA GLU A 168 20.79 -0.35 3.09
C GLU A 168 20.19 0.47 1.95
N CYS A 169 19.51 1.52 2.32
CA CYS A 169 18.83 2.42 1.39
C CYS A 169 19.60 3.71 1.26
N VAL A 170 19.93 4.09 0.04
CA VAL A 170 20.65 5.31 -0.30
C VAL A 170 19.70 6.28 -0.98
N SER A 171 19.40 7.40 -0.34
CA SER A 171 18.62 8.47 -0.96
C SER A 171 19.52 9.33 -1.85
N GLN A 172 19.13 9.46 -3.13
CA GLN A 172 19.91 10.16 -4.15
C GLN A 172 19.06 11.24 -4.84
N VAL A 173 19.74 12.30 -5.30
CA VAL A 173 19.12 13.27 -6.22
C VAL A 173 19.21 12.74 -7.63
N LEU A 174 18.08 12.67 -8.32
CA LEU A 174 18.06 12.35 -9.74
C LEU A 174 18.16 13.64 -10.55
N ILE A 175 18.98 13.58 -11.58
CA ILE A 175 19.14 14.65 -12.56
C ILE A 175 18.87 14.12 -13.97
N ARG A 176 18.45 15.01 -14.85
CA ARG A 176 18.27 14.65 -16.25
C ARG A 176 19.65 14.49 -16.89
N ASN A 177 19.86 13.39 -17.58
CA ASN A 177 21.07 13.21 -18.37
C ASN A 177 20.99 14.11 -19.62
N GLU A 178 21.97 14.98 -19.83
CA GLU A 178 22.02 15.90 -20.97
C GLU A 178 22.04 15.17 -22.34
N ASN A 179 22.48 13.91 -22.36
CA ASN A 179 22.50 13.06 -23.54
C ASN A 179 21.24 12.17 -23.66
N ALA A 180 20.24 12.38 -22.82
CA ALA A 180 19.01 11.62 -22.90
C ALA A 180 18.18 12.03 -24.11
N PRO A 181 17.60 11.09 -24.86
CA PRO A 181 16.66 11.45 -25.93
C PRO A 181 15.53 12.28 -25.33
N GLU A 182 15.14 13.36 -26.04
CA GLU A 182 14.17 14.39 -25.59
C GLU A 182 12.79 13.86 -25.21
N ASN A 183 12.52 12.57 -25.33
CA ASN A 183 11.20 11.95 -25.18
C ASN A 183 11.00 11.17 -23.87
N VAL A 184 11.71 11.49 -22.79
CA VAL A 184 11.40 10.91 -21.47
C VAL A 184 10.67 11.98 -20.64
N GLY A 185 9.36 11.94 -20.75
CA GLY A 185 8.46 12.86 -20.05
C GLY A 185 8.49 12.67 -18.54
N VAL A 186 9.19 13.58 -17.89
CA VAL A 186 8.76 14.16 -16.63
C VAL A 186 8.95 15.67 -16.82
N ASN A 187 7.86 16.40 -17.14
CA ASN A 187 7.80 17.85 -17.26
C ASN A 187 8.79 18.49 -18.25
N GLY A 188 8.92 17.93 -19.44
CA GLY A 188 9.39 18.66 -20.60
C GLY A 188 8.15 19.05 -21.42
N GLU A 189 7.80 20.31 -21.42
CA GLU A 189 6.98 20.92 -22.45
C GLU A 189 7.70 20.79 -23.80
N SER A 190 7.65 19.58 -24.39
CA SER A 190 7.72 19.46 -25.84
C SER A 190 6.33 19.81 -26.34
N GLU A 191 6.25 20.57 -27.43
CA GLU A 191 5.04 20.99 -28.17
C GLU A 191 4.22 19.78 -28.72
N VAL A 192 3.98 18.77 -27.89
CA VAL A 192 2.87 17.84 -28.07
C VAL A 192 1.68 18.59 -27.51
N GLY A 193 0.80 19.04 -28.36
CA GLY A 193 -0.30 19.93 -28.00
C GLY A 193 -1.01 19.37 -26.77
N PHE A 194 -1.41 20.27 -25.84
CA PHE A 194 -2.13 19.94 -24.60
C PHE A 194 -3.21 18.84 -24.79
N ILE A 195 -3.86 18.86 -25.96
CA ILE A 195 -4.89 17.87 -26.34
C ILE A 195 -4.29 16.46 -26.51
N GLU A 196 -3.10 16.32 -27.05
CA GLU A 196 -2.47 15.02 -27.32
C GLU A 196 -1.87 14.41 -26.04
N SER A 197 -1.29 15.24 -25.19
CA SER A 197 -0.84 14.85 -23.85
C SER A 197 -2.01 14.47 -22.96
N PHE A 198 -3.11 15.24 -23.02
CA PHE A 198 -4.34 14.92 -22.30
C PHE A 198 -4.97 13.62 -22.81
N LYS A 199 -5.02 13.42 -24.13
CA LYS A 199 -5.56 12.20 -24.75
C LYS A 199 -4.76 10.95 -24.34
N LYS A 200 -3.44 11.04 -24.33
CA LYS A 200 -2.54 9.95 -23.91
C LYS A 200 -2.66 9.64 -22.42
N SER A 201 -2.73 10.68 -21.59
CA SER A 201 -2.94 10.52 -20.14
C SER A 201 -4.33 9.99 -19.82
N PHE A 202 -5.35 10.46 -20.54
CA PHE A 202 -6.72 9.97 -20.40
C PHE A 202 -6.83 8.48 -20.80
N TYR A 203 -6.24 8.11 -21.95
CA TYR A 203 -6.25 6.72 -22.40
C TYR A 203 -5.60 5.81 -21.38
N ARG A 204 -4.39 6.14 -20.92
CA ARG A 204 -3.64 5.37 -19.94
C ARG A 204 -4.33 5.26 -18.58
N ASN A 205 -4.96 6.33 -18.09
CA ASN A 205 -5.53 6.38 -16.75
C ASN A 205 -6.98 5.93 -16.67
N VAL A 206 -7.71 5.92 -17.79
CA VAL A 206 -9.15 5.64 -17.80
C VAL A 206 -9.48 4.39 -18.62
N ILE A 207 -8.79 4.17 -19.74
CA ILE A 207 -9.13 3.10 -20.70
C ILE A 207 -8.24 1.87 -20.49
N GLU A 208 -6.95 2.08 -20.24
CA GLU A 208 -6.01 1.00 -19.96
C GLU A 208 -6.41 0.28 -18.68
N GLU A 209 -6.43 -1.02 -18.66
CA GLU A 209 -6.89 -1.88 -17.57
C GLU A 209 -8.39 -1.76 -17.21
N ASP A 210 -9.24 -1.31 -18.16
CA ASP A 210 -10.70 -1.20 -17.96
C ASP A 210 -11.13 -0.37 -16.72
N ARG A 211 -10.30 0.58 -16.29
CA ARG A 211 -10.55 1.42 -15.10
C ARG A 211 -11.82 2.24 -15.20
N TYR A 212 -12.26 2.55 -16.43
CA TYR A 212 -13.56 3.22 -16.65
C TYR A 212 -14.75 2.38 -16.12
N LEU A 213 -14.63 1.04 -16.07
CA LEU A 213 -15.67 0.19 -15.49
C LEU A 213 -15.85 0.41 -14.00
N LEU A 214 -14.74 0.66 -13.26
CA LEU A 214 -14.79 1.00 -11.83
C LEU A 214 -15.50 2.33 -11.61
N ILE A 215 -15.16 3.34 -12.43
CA ILE A 215 -15.79 4.67 -12.39
C ILE A 215 -17.29 4.54 -12.73
N TRP A 216 -17.63 3.76 -13.77
CA TRP A 216 -19.00 3.54 -14.20
C TRP A 216 -19.83 2.80 -13.15
N ASN A 217 -19.27 1.79 -12.52
CA ASN A 217 -19.92 1.07 -11.43
C ASN A 217 -20.15 1.95 -10.20
N GLY A 218 -19.16 2.78 -9.83
CA GLY A 218 -19.31 3.78 -8.77
C GLY A 218 -20.40 4.80 -9.09
N LEU A 219 -20.45 5.29 -10.34
CA LEU A 219 -21.47 6.24 -10.78
C LEU A 219 -22.87 5.64 -10.73
N LYS A 220 -23.04 4.41 -11.25
CA LYS A 220 -24.32 3.67 -11.17
C LYS A 220 -24.79 3.51 -9.73
N LEU A 221 -23.88 3.10 -8.82
CA LEU A 221 -24.21 2.90 -7.43
C LEU A 221 -24.65 4.22 -6.77
N THR A 222 -23.92 5.30 -7.02
CA THR A 222 -24.26 6.64 -6.50
C THR A 222 -25.60 7.13 -7.04
N ALA A 223 -25.86 6.96 -8.34
CA ALA A 223 -27.13 7.34 -8.94
C ALA A 223 -28.31 6.52 -8.35
N LEU A 224 -28.10 5.22 -8.14
CA LEU A 224 -29.10 4.33 -7.55
C LEU A 224 -29.39 4.73 -6.10
N ILE A 225 -28.37 4.98 -5.28
CA ILE A 225 -28.54 5.44 -3.90
C ILE A 225 -29.27 6.79 -3.85
N SER A 226 -28.89 7.74 -4.70
CA SER A 226 -29.54 9.07 -4.77
C SER A 226 -31.00 8.95 -5.17
N LEU A 227 -31.33 8.08 -6.13
CA LEU A 227 -32.70 7.84 -6.57
C LEU A 227 -33.57 7.26 -5.44
N PHE A 228 -33.06 6.24 -4.74
CA PHE A 228 -33.76 5.64 -3.61
C PHE A 228 -33.88 6.62 -2.44
N ALA A 229 -32.82 7.35 -2.11
CA ALA A 229 -32.85 8.35 -1.04
C ALA A 229 -33.87 9.45 -1.33
N GLY A 230 -33.93 9.94 -2.58
CA GLY A 230 -34.94 10.92 -3.01
C GLY A 230 -36.37 10.36 -2.92
N LEU A 231 -36.59 9.13 -3.39
CA LEU A 231 -37.89 8.48 -3.40
C LEU A 231 -38.40 8.21 -1.98
N PHE A 232 -37.56 7.60 -1.14
CA PHE A 232 -37.91 7.34 0.25
C PHE A 232 -38.04 8.62 1.08
N GLY A 233 -37.16 9.62 0.84
CA GLY A 233 -37.26 10.92 1.50
C GLY A 233 -38.56 11.65 1.17
N THR A 234 -39.00 11.61 -0.10
CA THR A 234 -40.26 12.22 -0.53
C THR A 234 -41.47 11.50 0.05
N LEU A 235 -41.45 10.16 0.06
CA LEU A 235 -42.51 9.34 0.66
C LEU A 235 -42.64 9.59 2.17
N LEU A 236 -41.51 9.58 2.89
CA LEU A 236 -41.46 9.87 4.32
C LEU A 236 -41.92 11.31 4.64
N GLY A 237 -41.42 12.28 3.85
CA GLY A 237 -41.85 13.67 3.99
C GLY A 237 -43.36 13.83 3.73
N GLY A 238 -43.90 13.16 2.70
CA GLY A 238 -45.35 13.12 2.45
C GLY A 238 -46.15 12.48 3.56
N LEU A 239 -45.65 11.39 4.14
CA LEU A 239 -46.28 10.69 5.26
C LEU A 239 -46.35 11.62 6.51
N VAL A 240 -45.20 12.27 6.83
CA VAL A 240 -45.14 13.21 7.97
C VAL A 240 -46.07 14.40 7.75
N CYS A 241 -46.13 14.92 6.51
CA CYS A 241 -47.08 15.98 6.17
C CYS A 241 -48.52 15.53 6.35
N TRP A 242 -48.86 14.34 5.84
CA TRP A 242 -50.19 13.75 6.00
C TRP A 242 -50.57 13.55 7.49
N MET A 243 -49.64 13.02 8.33
CA MET A 243 -49.82 12.87 9.78
C MET A 243 -50.10 14.21 10.46
N ARG A 244 -49.45 15.29 10.02
CA ARG A 244 -49.65 16.63 10.56
C ARG A 244 -51.02 17.21 10.23
N MET A 245 -51.63 16.79 9.12
CA MET A 245 -52.97 17.23 8.69
C MET A 245 -54.08 16.31 9.21
N CYS A 246 -53.75 15.19 9.84
CA CYS A 246 -54.72 14.21 10.33
C CYS A 246 -55.52 14.73 11.51
N LYS A 247 -56.80 14.27 11.61
CA LYS A 247 -57.73 14.66 12.70
C LYS A 247 -57.33 14.12 14.08
N TYR A 248 -56.45 13.09 14.11
CA TYR A 248 -56.03 12.45 15.37
C TYR A 248 -54.91 13.25 16.04
N ALA A 249 -55.20 13.76 17.24
CA ALA A 249 -54.28 14.63 18.02
C ALA A 249 -52.92 13.95 18.28
N VAL A 250 -52.89 12.66 18.54
CA VAL A 250 -51.66 11.87 18.81
C VAL A 250 -50.71 11.84 17.62
N LEU A 251 -51.23 11.56 16.42
CA LEU A 251 -50.43 11.52 15.19
C LEU A 251 -49.85 12.90 14.84
N ARG A 252 -50.64 13.95 15.07
CA ARG A 252 -50.21 15.35 14.85
C ARG A 252 -49.09 15.76 15.79
N GLN A 253 -49.16 15.35 17.08
CA GLN A 253 -48.12 15.62 18.06
C GLN A 253 -46.83 14.88 17.75
N LEU A 254 -46.90 13.61 17.40
CA LEU A 254 -45.74 12.82 16.99
C LEU A 254 -45.03 13.43 15.77
N ALA A 255 -45.77 13.84 14.75
CA ALA A 255 -45.22 14.52 13.57
C ALA A 255 -44.59 15.86 13.94
N ALA A 256 -45.19 16.64 14.88
CA ALA A 256 -44.61 17.91 15.33
C ALA A 256 -43.30 17.73 16.09
N ILE A 257 -43.22 16.72 16.98
CA ILE A 257 -41.98 16.39 17.72
C ILE A 257 -40.88 15.95 16.73
N TYR A 258 -41.19 15.08 15.79
CA TYR A 258 -40.24 14.62 14.77
C TYR A 258 -39.68 15.79 13.96
N VAL A 259 -40.53 16.68 13.45
CA VAL A 259 -40.11 17.86 12.68
C VAL A 259 -39.27 18.82 13.52
N SER A 260 -39.65 19.00 14.82
CA SER A 260 -38.89 19.85 15.73
C SER A 260 -37.49 19.30 16.01
N LEU A 261 -37.39 17.96 16.18
CA LEU A 261 -36.11 17.27 16.42
C LEU A 261 -35.19 17.38 15.18
N MET A 262 -35.76 17.16 13.99
CA MET A 262 -34.97 17.24 12.73
C MET A 262 -34.54 18.66 12.36
N ARG A 263 -35.29 19.68 12.78
CA ARG A 263 -34.90 21.10 12.60
C ARG A 263 -33.89 21.58 13.64
N GLY A 264 -33.85 20.95 14.82
CA GLY A 264 -32.97 21.35 15.92
C GLY A 264 -31.60 20.68 15.91
N THR A 265 -31.38 19.67 15.04
CA THR A 265 -30.07 19.08 14.80
C THR A 265 -29.40 19.81 13.64
N PRO A 266 -28.19 20.42 13.86
CA PRO A 266 -27.44 21.13 12.85
C PRO A 266 -26.88 20.19 11.78
#